data_91bec78a4d1979679c4ff87bd124f9d0
#
_entry.id   91bec78a4d1979679c4ff87bd124f9d0
#
_cell.length_a   1.000
_cell.length_b   1.000
_cell.length_c   1.000
_cell.angle_alpha   90.00
_cell.angle_beta   90.00
_cell.angle_gamma   90.00
#
_symmetry.space_group_name_H-M   'P 1'
#
loop_
_entity.id
_entity.type
_entity.pdbx_description
1 polymer ?
#
loop_
_entity_poly.entity_id
_entity_poly.type
_entity_poly.pdbx_seq_one_letter_code
_entity_poly.pdbx_strand_id
1 'polypeptide(L)'
;LGTIEGAGVRSYLCVRGGLDVPDYLGSKSTFTLGQFGGHGGRALRTGDVLHIEPLVDRSAGQRMADEELDALKEVRQIRVIYGPHAAPEYFTETYIETFFATDWEVHFNSSRTGVRLIGPKPEWVRADGGEAGLHPSNIHDNPYAIGAVDFTGDMPVILGPDGPSLGGFVCPVTIIEADLWQLGQLKAGDRVRFYPVSVEACHAAMNSQGPLNTRGSELAREGTIPDTVNASDVPPHS
;
A
#
# COMPACT_ATOMS: atom_id res chain seq x y z
N LEU A 1 -11.04 13.55 -18.49
CA LEU A 1 -9.79 12.91 -18.05
C LEU A 1 -9.32 11.97 -19.14
N GLY A 2 -8.04 12.09 -19.53
CA GLY A 2 -7.40 11.22 -20.51
C GLY A 2 -6.69 10.03 -19.87
N THR A 3 -5.97 9.28 -20.71
CA THR A 3 -5.06 8.22 -20.29
C THR A 3 -3.81 8.84 -19.67
N ILE A 4 -3.23 8.19 -18.66
CA ILE A 4 -1.94 8.60 -18.10
C ILE A 4 -0.84 8.22 -19.09
N GLU A 5 -0.06 9.21 -19.53
CA GLU A 5 1.12 9.04 -20.36
C GLU A 5 2.38 9.14 -19.47
N GLY A 6 3.37 8.27 -19.72
CA GLY A 6 4.62 8.25 -18.95
C GLY A 6 4.55 7.41 -17.67
N ALA A 7 5.27 7.83 -16.64
CA ALA A 7 5.37 7.11 -15.38
C ALA A 7 4.11 7.25 -14.52
N GLY A 8 3.88 6.25 -13.66
CA GLY A 8 2.70 6.20 -12.79
C GLY A 8 1.48 5.58 -13.43
N VAL A 9 0.46 5.33 -12.60
CA VAL A 9 -0.78 4.63 -13.00
C VAL A 9 -2.02 5.33 -12.45
N ARG A 10 -1.86 6.31 -11.56
CA ARG A 10 -2.94 7.05 -10.92
C ARG A 10 -2.71 8.54 -11.00
N SER A 11 -3.79 9.28 -11.25
CA SER A 11 -3.83 10.72 -11.10
C SER A 11 -4.96 11.11 -10.14
N TYR A 12 -4.82 12.25 -9.48
CA TYR A 12 -5.74 12.71 -8.47
C TYR A 12 -6.33 14.05 -8.89
N LEU A 13 -7.66 14.11 -9.00
CA LEU A 13 -8.39 15.34 -9.17
C LEU A 13 -8.80 15.87 -7.78
N CYS A 14 -8.09 16.88 -7.31
CA CYS A 14 -8.40 17.54 -6.04
C CYS A 14 -9.47 18.61 -6.27
N VAL A 15 -10.62 18.44 -5.61
CA VAL A 15 -11.74 19.37 -5.71
C VAL A 15 -11.86 20.11 -4.38
N ARG A 16 -11.79 21.45 -4.41
CA ARG A 16 -11.97 22.26 -3.20
C ARG A 16 -13.39 22.09 -2.67
N GLY A 17 -13.53 21.98 -1.36
CA GLY A 17 -14.78 21.66 -0.66
C GLY A 17 -15.06 20.15 -0.59
N GLY A 18 -14.29 19.32 -1.30
CA GLY A 18 -14.53 17.89 -1.36
C GLY A 18 -15.76 17.52 -2.20
N LEU A 19 -16.02 16.23 -2.30
CA LEU A 19 -17.21 15.70 -2.94
C LEU A 19 -18.32 15.50 -1.91
N ASP A 20 -19.51 15.97 -2.25
CA ASP A 20 -20.73 15.74 -1.47
C ASP A 20 -21.25 14.31 -1.76
N VAL A 21 -20.69 13.36 -1.04
CA VAL A 21 -21.07 11.95 -1.07
C VAL A 21 -21.23 11.44 0.37
N PRO A 22 -22.13 10.46 0.61
CA PRO A 22 -22.35 9.93 1.95
C PRO A 22 -21.08 9.35 2.57
N ASP A 23 -20.89 9.63 3.86
CA ASP A 23 -19.95 8.90 4.69
C ASP A 23 -20.43 7.46 4.91
N TYR A 24 -19.53 6.51 4.74
CA TYR A 24 -19.75 5.11 5.06
C TYR A 24 -18.58 4.56 5.88
N LEU A 25 -18.84 4.19 7.11
CA LEU A 25 -17.81 3.76 8.09
C LEU A 25 -16.65 4.75 8.24
N GLY A 26 -16.98 6.07 8.29
CA GLY A 26 -15.98 7.14 8.42
C GLY A 26 -15.17 7.42 7.15
N SER A 27 -15.63 6.99 5.98
CA SER A 27 -14.94 7.20 4.71
C SER A 27 -15.90 7.60 3.59
N LYS A 28 -15.45 8.52 2.74
CA LYS A 28 -16.12 8.90 1.49
C LYS A 28 -15.57 8.13 0.27
N SER A 29 -14.71 7.13 0.49
CA SER A 29 -14.12 6.33 -0.58
C SER A 29 -15.10 5.31 -1.15
N THR A 30 -14.88 4.93 -2.41
CA THR A 30 -15.62 3.85 -3.06
C THR A 30 -14.85 2.54 -2.93
N PHE A 31 -15.50 1.50 -2.41
CA PHE A 31 -14.99 0.12 -2.47
C PHE A 31 -15.69 -0.62 -3.61
N THR A 32 -15.06 -0.63 -4.78
CA THR A 32 -15.67 -1.14 -6.02
C THR A 32 -15.95 -2.63 -6.00
N LEU A 33 -15.17 -3.43 -5.29
CA LEU A 33 -15.37 -4.87 -5.15
C LEU A 33 -16.65 -5.17 -4.35
N GLY A 34 -16.85 -4.47 -3.24
CA GLY A 34 -18.05 -4.58 -2.40
C GLY A 34 -19.24 -3.75 -2.91
N GLN A 35 -19.05 -2.89 -3.93
CA GLN A 35 -20.07 -2.03 -4.53
C GLN A 35 -20.74 -1.07 -3.52
N PHE A 36 -19.98 -0.47 -2.62
CA PHE A 36 -20.48 0.52 -1.66
C PHE A 36 -19.52 1.71 -1.49
N GLY A 37 -20.02 2.75 -0.83
CA GLY A 37 -19.30 4.00 -0.57
C GLY A 37 -19.19 4.91 -1.80
N GLY A 38 -18.68 6.11 -1.60
CA GLY A 38 -18.47 7.13 -2.62
C GLY A 38 -19.70 7.45 -3.45
N HIS A 39 -19.51 7.66 -4.75
CA HIS A 39 -20.61 7.91 -5.70
C HIS A 39 -21.16 6.59 -6.26
N GLY A 40 -22.24 6.09 -5.66
CA GLY A 40 -22.96 4.92 -6.15
C GLY A 40 -22.22 3.58 -6.05
N GLY A 41 -21.18 3.45 -5.21
CA GLY A 41 -20.45 2.20 -4.98
C GLY A 41 -19.66 1.66 -6.19
N ARG A 42 -19.43 2.44 -7.21
CA ARG A 42 -18.81 2.02 -8.48
C ARG A 42 -17.83 3.07 -9.03
N ALA A 43 -17.05 2.68 -10.03
CA ALA A 43 -16.28 3.62 -10.81
C ALA A 43 -17.19 4.64 -11.52
N LEU A 44 -16.70 5.87 -11.66
CA LEU A 44 -17.41 6.94 -12.37
C LEU A 44 -17.58 6.60 -13.84
N ARG A 45 -18.68 7.04 -14.42
CA ARG A 45 -19.04 6.86 -15.83
C ARG A 45 -19.30 8.21 -16.49
N THR A 46 -19.18 8.25 -17.81
CA THR A 46 -19.60 9.42 -18.58
C THR A 46 -21.07 9.74 -18.28
N GLY A 47 -21.35 10.99 -17.93
CA GLY A 47 -22.67 11.46 -17.56
C GLY A 47 -22.97 11.48 -16.06
N ASP A 48 -22.08 10.94 -15.21
CA ASP A 48 -22.22 11.09 -13.76
C ASP A 48 -22.08 12.58 -13.37
N VAL A 49 -22.96 13.04 -12.50
CA VAL A 49 -22.94 14.37 -11.92
C VAL A 49 -22.46 14.25 -10.47
N LEU A 50 -21.36 14.92 -10.17
CA LEU A 50 -20.82 14.99 -8.82
C LEU A 50 -21.17 16.35 -8.21
N HIS A 51 -21.66 16.33 -6.99
CA HIS A 51 -21.86 17.56 -6.21
C HIS A 51 -20.63 17.82 -5.33
N ILE A 52 -20.35 19.09 -5.10
CA ILE A 52 -19.30 19.54 -4.18
C ILE A 52 -19.94 20.24 -3.00
N GLU A 53 -19.28 20.19 -1.86
CA GLU A 53 -19.71 20.93 -0.70
C GLU A 53 -19.60 22.46 -0.92
N PRO A 54 -20.42 23.28 -0.23
CA PRO A 54 -20.39 24.72 -0.40
C PRO A 54 -18.99 25.29 -0.14
N LEU A 55 -18.52 26.17 -1.03
CA LEU A 55 -17.23 26.82 -0.90
C LEU A 55 -17.34 28.06 -0.01
N VAL A 56 -16.58 28.08 1.08
CA VAL A 56 -16.42 29.25 1.96
C VAL A 56 -15.38 30.23 1.40
N ASP A 57 -14.34 29.72 0.72
CA ASP A 57 -13.27 30.51 0.12
C ASP A 57 -13.07 30.12 -1.37
N ARG A 58 -12.87 31.15 -2.22
CA ARG A 58 -12.66 31.01 -3.67
C ARG A 58 -11.22 31.29 -4.10
N SER A 59 -10.24 31.11 -3.21
CA SER A 59 -8.83 31.29 -3.59
C SER A 59 -8.42 30.37 -4.75
N ALA A 60 -7.42 30.77 -5.52
CA ALA A 60 -6.92 29.98 -6.65
C ALA A 60 -6.41 28.60 -6.22
N GLY A 61 -6.56 27.60 -7.09
CA GLY A 61 -6.01 26.26 -6.89
C GLY A 61 -4.48 26.29 -6.79
N GLN A 62 -3.93 25.34 -6.04
CA GLN A 62 -2.49 25.08 -5.99
C GLN A 62 -2.13 23.99 -7.00
N ARG A 63 -0.92 24.03 -7.51
CA ARG A 63 -0.33 23.01 -8.38
C ARG A 63 0.87 22.39 -7.65
N MET A 64 1.05 21.08 -7.82
CA MET A 64 2.25 20.38 -7.37
C MET A 64 3.48 20.88 -8.15
N ALA A 65 4.62 20.99 -7.49
CA ALA A 65 5.87 21.35 -8.13
C ALA A 65 6.32 20.27 -9.14
N ASP A 66 6.95 20.69 -10.23
CA ASP A 66 7.36 19.76 -11.29
C ASP A 66 8.45 18.77 -10.79
N GLU A 67 9.29 19.20 -9.83
CA GLU A 67 10.30 18.34 -9.18
C GLU A 67 9.69 17.15 -8.43
N GLU A 68 8.52 17.33 -7.82
CA GLU A 68 7.81 16.25 -7.13
C GLU A 68 7.25 15.22 -8.12
N LEU A 69 6.95 15.64 -9.35
CA LEU A 69 6.50 14.75 -10.43
C LEU A 69 7.66 13.94 -11.02
N ASP A 70 8.88 14.47 -10.98
CA ASP A 70 10.07 13.80 -11.48
C ASP A 70 10.50 12.61 -10.63
N ALA A 71 10.10 12.54 -9.37
CA ALA A 71 10.35 11.39 -8.48
C ALA A 71 9.74 10.08 -8.99
N LEU A 72 8.88 10.12 -10.01
CA LEU A 72 8.27 8.93 -10.62
C LEU A 72 9.07 8.34 -11.79
N LYS A 73 10.24 8.89 -12.12
CA LYS A 73 11.07 8.44 -13.25
C LYS A 73 12.01 7.31 -12.82
N GLU A 74 12.13 6.27 -13.64
CA GLU A 74 13.12 5.17 -13.59
C GLU A 74 12.85 4.05 -12.56
N VAL A 75 13.88 3.17 -12.36
CA VAL A 75 13.84 2.07 -11.39
C VAL A 75 13.52 2.61 -10.01
N ARG A 76 12.39 2.21 -9.46
CA ARG A 76 11.95 2.67 -8.15
C ARG A 76 12.81 2.07 -7.07
N GLN A 77 13.50 2.91 -6.33
CA GLN A 77 14.26 2.53 -5.15
C GLN A 77 13.33 2.57 -3.94
N ILE A 78 13.02 1.41 -3.39
CA ILE A 78 12.10 1.26 -2.27
C ILE A 78 12.85 0.78 -1.05
N ARG A 79 12.81 1.57 0.02
CA ARG A 79 13.44 1.22 1.28
C ARG A 79 12.60 0.24 2.06
N VAL A 80 13.26 -0.75 2.66
CA VAL A 80 12.61 -1.81 3.44
C VAL A 80 13.34 -2.05 4.76
N ILE A 81 12.61 -2.52 5.76
CA ILE A 81 13.17 -3.15 6.95
C ILE A 81 13.05 -4.68 6.82
N TYR A 82 13.96 -5.40 7.48
CA TYR A 82 13.86 -6.86 7.54
C TYR A 82 12.57 -7.27 8.25
N GLY A 83 11.90 -8.25 7.67
CA GLY A 83 10.76 -8.93 8.26
C GLY A 83 11.19 -10.13 9.12
N PRO A 84 10.22 -10.85 9.70
CA PRO A 84 10.51 -11.96 10.61
C PRO A 84 11.04 -13.22 9.91
N HIS A 85 10.91 -13.35 8.58
CA HIS A 85 11.15 -14.57 7.84
C HIS A 85 12.21 -14.39 6.75
N ALA A 86 13.43 -14.00 7.14
CA ALA A 86 14.55 -13.79 6.21
C ALA A 86 15.58 -14.96 6.26
N ALA A 87 16.82 -14.69 5.85
CA ALA A 87 17.94 -15.59 6.05
C ALA A 87 18.42 -15.54 7.50
N PRO A 88 19.04 -16.60 8.03
CA PRO A 88 19.33 -17.88 7.37
C PRO A 88 18.20 -18.92 7.53
N GLU A 89 17.10 -18.59 8.16
CA GLU A 89 16.09 -19.58 8.59
C GLU A 89 15.16 -20.01 7.44
N TYR A 90 14.78 -19.09 6.57
CA TYR A 90 13.83 -19.36 5.48
C TYR A 90 14.50 -19.33 4.11
N PHE A 91 15.37 -18.37 3.88
CA PHE A 91 16.11 -18.19 2.64
C PHE A 91 17.61 -18.37 2.86
N THR A 92 18.34 -18.76 1.79
CA THR A 92 19.80 -18.73 1.84
C THR A 92 20.30 -17.27 1.88
N GLU A 93 21.46 -17.04 2.50
CA GLU A 93 22.10 -15.71 2.51
C GLU A 93 22.35 -15.21 1.08
N THR A 94 22.84 -16.09 0.20
CA THR A 94 23.07 -15.80 -1.22
C THR A 94 21.80 -15.34 -1.92
N TYR A 95 20.64 -15.94 -1.59
CA TYR A 95 19.38 -15.48 -2.17
C TYR A 95 18.96 -14.10 -1.67
N ILE A 96 19.13 -13.80 -0.40
CA ILE A 96 18.84 -12.47 0.16
C ILE A 96 19.72 -11.38 -0.49
N GLU A 97 21.00 -11.67 -0.75
CA GLU A 97 21.88 -10.78 -1.54
C GLU A 97 21.33 -10.58 -2.95
N THR A 98 20.91 -11.68 -3.61
CA THR A 98 20.29 -11.64 -4.94
C THR A 98 18.99 -10.84 -4.93
N PHE A 99 18.15 -11.01 -3.90
CA PHE A 99 16.89 -10.28 -3.75
C PHE A 99 17.09 -8.76 -3.76
N PHE A 100 18.10 -8.26 -3.04
CA PHE A 100 18.42 -6.83 -2.99
C PHE A 100 19.19 -6.33 -4.22
N ALA A 101 19.93 -7.19 -4.91
CA ALA A 101 20.64 -6.85 -6.15
C ALA A 101 19.72 -6.81 -7.39
N THR A 102 18.51 -7.34 -7.30
CA THR A 102 17.59 -7.53 -8.43
C THR A 102 16.73 -6.29 -8.68
N ASP A 103 16.59 -5.94 -9.96
CA ASP A 103 15.53 -5.05 -10.45
C ASP A 103 14.28 -5.89 -10.73
N TRP A 104 13.38 -5.95 -9.76
CA TRP A 104 12.14 -6.72 -9.85
C TRP A 104 11.16 -6.06 -10.81
N GLU A 105 10.61 -6.81 -11.74
CA GLU A 105 9.60 -6.30 -12.67
C GLU A 105 8.19 -6.50 -12.13
N VAL A 106 7.36 -5.46 -12.23
CA VAL A 106 5.95 -5.52 -11.82
C VAL A 106 5.15 -6.35 -12.82
N HIS A 107 4.54 -7.42 -12.33
CA HIS A 107 3.70 -8.32 -13.12
C HIS A 107 2.38 -7.65 -13.50
N PHE A 108 1.82 -7.97 -14.68
CA PHE A 108 0.58 -7.38 -15.17
C PHE A 108 -0.65 -7.71 -14.29
N ASN A 109 -0.65 -8.86 -13.63
CA ASN A 109 -1.73 -9.22 -12.70
C ASN A 109 -1.44 -8.68 -11.29
N SER A 110 -1.40 -7.37 -11.18
CA SER A 110 -1.23 -6.62 -9.93
C SER A 110 -2.45 -5.76 -9.66
N SER A 111 -2.77 -5.55 -8.38
CA SER A 111 -3.94 -4.79 -7.94
C SER A 111 -3.68 -4.11 -6.60
N ARG A 112 -4.70 -3.49 -6.02
CA ARG A 112 -4.65 -2.93 -4.66
C ARG A 112 -4.50 -4.00 -3.58
N THR A 113 -4.84 -5.26 -3.87
CA THR A 113 -4.61 -6.40 -2.96
C THR A 113 -3.13 -6.73 -2.86
N GLY A 114 -2.40 -6.73 -3.99
CA GLY A 114 -0.97 -6.99 -4.01
C GLY A 114 -0.34 -6.72 -5.37
N VAL A 115 0.90 -6.24 -5.33
CA VAL A 115 1.75 -6.03 -6.51
C VAL A 115 2.68 -7.21 -6.64
N ARG A 116 2.43 -8.06 -7.64
CA ARG A 116 3.27 -9.24 -7.93
C ARG A 116 4.54 -8.83 -8.64
N LEU A 117 5.63 -9.50 -8.30
CA LEU A 117 6.94 -9.22 -8.87
C LEU A 117 7.50 -10.43 -9.62
N ILE A 118 8.20 -10.15 -10.72
CA ILE A 118 8.92 -11.13 -11.54
C ILE A 118 10.41 -10.93 -11.31
N GLY A 119 11.12 -12.02 -11.00
CA GLY A 119 12.57 -12.02 -10.79
C GLY A 119 13.11 -13.41 -10.51
N PRO A 120 14.30 -13.52 -9.92
CA PRO A 120 14.91 -14.80 -9.60
C PRO A 120 14.06 -15.61 -8.62
N LYS A 121 14.03 -16.92 -8.85
CA LYS A 121 13.38 -17.84 -7.91
C LYS A 121 14.12 -17.89 -6.58
N PRO A 122 13.38 -18.01 -5.45
CA PRO A 122 14.00 -18.14 -4.14
C PRO A 122 14.80 -19.44 -3.99
N GLU A 123 15.90 -19.32 -3.25
CA GLU A 123 16.63 -20.47 -2.72
C GLU A 123 16.19 -20.70 -1.27
N TRP A 124 15.29 -21.66 -1.11
CA TRP A 124 14.72 -22.00 0.19
C TRP A 124 15.69 -22.84 1.00
N VAL A 125 15.87 -22.50 2.28
CA VAL A 125 16.60 -23.36 3.23
C VAL A 125 15.80 -24.61 3.57
N ARG A 126 14.47 -24.50 3.64
CA ARG A 126 13.58 -25.62 3.87
C ARG A 126 13.39 -26.43 2.59
N ALA A 127 13.71 -27.73 2.65
CA ALA A 127 13.49 -28.65 1.54
C ALA A 127 12.07 -29.23 1.51
N ASP A 128 11.36 -29.14 2.61
CA ASP A 128 9.99 -29.61 2.81
C ASP A 128 8.96 -28.48 2.68
N GLY A 129 7.69 -28.81 2.75
CA GLY A 129 6.59 -27.87 2.60
C GLY A 129 6.38 -26.88 3.76
N GLY A 130 7.41 -26.58 4.55
CA GLY A 130 7.32 -25.64 5.67
C GLY A 130 6.35 -26.12 6.79
N GLU A 131 5.99 -25.20 7.68
CA GLU A 131 5.17 -25.54 8.86
C GLU A 131 3.71 -25.83 8.52
N ALA A 132 3.15 -25.16 7.52
CA ALA A 132 1.76 -25.28 7.09
C ALA A 132 1.59 -26.20 5.86
N GLY A 133 2.60 -26.93 5.42
CA GLY A 133 2.56 -27.95 4.38
C GLY A 133 3.05 -27.45 3.01
N LEU A 134 2.81 -28.16 2.01
CA LEU A 134 3.04 -28.15 0.55
C LEU A 134 4.17 -27.31 -0.08
N HIS A 135 4.52 -26.12 0.43
CA HIS A 135 5.57 -25.26 -0.16
C HIS A 135 6.39 -24.57 0.92
N PRO A 136 7.72 -24.41 0.76
CA PRO A 136 8.58 -23.73 1.75
C PRO A 136 8.15 -22.32 2.12
N SER A 137 7.41 -21.63 1.26
CA SER A 137 6.82 -20.31 1.57
C SER A 137 5.68 -20.35 2.58
N ASN A 138 5.12 -21.53 2.88
CA ASN A 138 3.98 -21.65 3.77
C ASN A 138 4.44 -21.70 5.24
N ILE A 139 3.80 -20.90 6.07
CA ILE A 139 3.97 -20.84 7.52
C ILE A 139 2.59 -20.82 8.18
N HIS A 140 2.55 -20.92 9.51
CA HIS A 140 1.36 -20.59 10.28
C HIS A 140 1.04 -19.09 10.15
N ASP A 141 -0.13 -18.69 10.65
CA ASP A 141 -0.61 -17.31 10.54
C ASP A 141 0.41 -16.29 11.04
N ASN A 142 0.66 -15.28 10.18
CA ASN A 142 1.53 -14.15 10.45
C ASN A 142 0.78 -12.85 10.17
N PRO A 143 0.85 -11.84 11.06
CA PRO A 143 0.27 -10.53 10.77
C PRO A 143 1.07 -9.81 9.67
N TYR A 144 0.35 -9.16 8.76
CA TYR A 144 0.94 -8.36 7.69
C TYR A 144 0.59 -6.89 7.83
N ALA A 145 1.56 -6.05 7.50
CA ALA A 145 1.34 -4.62 7.26
C ALA A 145 1.16 -4.35 5.77
N ILE A 146 0.57 -3.19 5.42
CA ILE A 146 0.65 -2.67 4.05
C ILE A 146 2.14 -2.48 3.71
N GLY A 147 2.55 -2.94 2.53
CA GLY A 147 3.96 -2.92 2.12
C GLY A 147 4.79 -4.13 2.56
N ALA A 148 4.21 -5.09 3.31
CA ALA A 148 4.87 -6.37 3.52
C ALA A 148 5.09 -7.06 2.17
N VAL A 149 6.28 -7.64 1.98
CA VAL A 149 6.61 -8.42 0.78
C VAL A 149 6.57 -9.88 1.18
N ASP A 150 5.49 -10.55 0.84
CA ASP A 150 5.34 -11.98 1.09
C ASP A 150 5.72 -12.82 -0.13
N PHE A 151 5.97 -14.11 0.10
CA PHE A 151 6.25 -15.06 -0.99
C PHE A 151 5.09 -16.04 -1.12
N THR A 152 4.25 -15.81 -2.11
CA THR A 152 3.20 -16.76 -2.48
C THR A 152 3.79 -17.80 -3.46
N GLY A 153 4.23 -18.93 -2.95
CA GLY A 153 5.10 -19.86 -3.68
C GLY A 153 6.47 -19.20 -3.93
N ASP A 154 6.95 -19.24 -5.17
CA ASP A 154 8.22 -18.65 -5.58
C ASP A 154 8.10 -17.16 -6.01
N MET A 155 6.92 -16.58 -5.88
CA MET A 155 6.66 -15.21 -6.37
C MET A 155 6.54 -14.24 -5.21
N PRO A 156 7.37 -13.18 -5.14
CA PRO A 156 7.18 -12.11 -4.18
C PRO A 156 5.99 -11.23 -4.56
N VAL A 157 5.21 -10.86 -3.54
CA VAL A 157 4.02 -10.01 -3.66
C VAL A 157 4.09 -8.91 -2.61
N ILE A 158 4.09 -7.66 -3.03
CA ILE A 158 3.98 -6.53 -2.12
C ILE A 158 2.51 -6.36 -1.75
N LEU A 159 2.17 -6.49 -0.48
CA LEU A 159 0.79 -6.34 -0.02
C LEU A 159 0.33 -4.89 -0.07
N GLY A 160 -0.81 -4.68 -0.69
CA GLY A 160 -1.45 -3.38 -0.84
C GLY A 160 -2.49 -3.08 0.25
N PRO A 161 -3.18 -1.93 0.18
CA PRO A 161 -4.17 -1.52 1.16
C PRO A 161 -5.41 -2.43 1.23
N ASP A 162 -5.71 -3.19 0.18
CA ASP A 162 -6.79 -4.19 0.15
C ASP A 162 -6.23 -5.62 0.35
N GLY A 163 -4.96 -5.74 0.74
CA GLY A 163 -4.31 -7.01 1.03
C GLY A 163 -4.73 -7.62 2.36
N PRO A 164 -4.41 -8.90 2.60
CA PRO A 164 -4.71 -9.54 3.87
C PRO A 164 -3.87 -8.92 5.00
N SER A 165 -4.48 -8.79 6.17
CA SER A 165 -3.79 -8.38 7.41
C SER A 165 -3.25 -9.57 8.20
N LEU A 166 -3.61 -10.78 7.81
CA LEU A 166 -3.18 -12.05 8.40
C LEU A 166 -3.09 -13.09 7.29
N GLY A 167 -2.06 -13.91 7.30
CA GLY A 167 -1.89 -14.98 6.32
C GLY A 167 -0.72 -15.89 6.63
N GLY A 168 -0.56 -16.92 5.81
CA GLY A 168 0.37 -18.02 6.02
C GLY A 168 1.53 -18.06 5.02
N PHE A 169 2.15 -16.91 4.71
CA PHE A 169 3.31 -16.85 3.83
C PHE A 169 4.49 -16.12 4.47
N VAL A 170 5.69 -16.57 4.15
CA VAL A 170 6.93 -15.95 4.64
C VAL A 170 7.04 -14.52 4.14
N CYS A 171 7.48 -13.62 5.02
CA CYS A 171 7.65 -12.19 4.76
C CYS A 171 9.07 -11.75 5.13
N PRO A 172 10.04 -11.76 4.20
CA PRO A 172 11.42 -11.39 4.48
C PRO A 172 11.63 -9.90 4.72
N VAL A 173 10.81 -9.02 4.12
CA VAL A 173 10.97 -7.57 4.24
C VAL A 173 9.62 -6.85 4.26
N THR A 174 9.62 -5.64 4.82
CA THR A 174 8.46 -4.73 4.79
C THR A 174 8.92 -3.33 4.36
N ILE A 175 8.17 -2.72 3.45
CA ILE A 175 8.43 -1.36 2.96
C ILE A 175 8.19 -0.36 4.07
N ILE A 176 9.08 0.63 4.22
CA ILE A 176 8.90 1.70 5.19
C ILE A 176 7.74 2.62 4.81
N GLU A 177 7.05 3.19 5.79
CA GLU A 177 5.87 4.04 5.58
C GLU A 177 6.16 5.20 4.61
N ALA A 178 7.35 5.80 4.72
CA ALA A 178 7.79 6.90 3.87
C ALA A 178 7.82 6.57 2.36
N ASP A 179 7.89 5.30 1.98
CA ASP A 179 7.95 4.86 0.59
C ASP A 179 6.65 4.20 0.08
N LEU A 180 5.64 4.00 0.95
CA LEU A 180 4.37 3.34 0.58
C LEU A 180 3.62 4.06 -0.56
N TRP A 181 3.76 5.37 -0.67
CA TRP A 181 3.12 6.14 -1.75
C TRP A 181 3.54 5.66 -3.15
N GLN A 182 4.77 5.12 -3.29
CA GLN A 182 5.29 4.61 -4.55
C GLN A 182 4.48 3.42 -5.06
N LEU A 183 3.93 2.57 -4.16
CA LEU A 183 3.08 1.43 -4.53
C LEU A 183 1.84 1.85 -5.31
N GLY A 184 1.29 3.02 -4.95
CA GLY A 184 0.14 3.60 -5.62
C GLY A 184 0.40 3.96 -7.08
N GLN A 185 1.64 4.05 -7.52
CA GLN A 185 2.05 4.49 -8.85
C GLN A 185 2.74 3.40 -9.67
N LEU A 186 2.86 2.17 -9.15
CA LEU A 186 3.43 1.05 -9.87
C LEU A 186 2.46 0.50 -10.93
N LYS A 187 2.96 0.27 -12.13
CA LYS A 187 2.24 -0.38 -13.23
C LYS A 187 3.03 -1.55 -13.78
N ALA A 188 2.36 -2.41 -14.54
CA ALA A 188 2.99 -3.55 -15.22
C ALA A 188 4.21 -3.11 -16.04
N GLY A 189 5.31 -3.83 -15.89
CA GLY A 189 6.59 -3.56 -16.54
C GLY A 189 7.49 -2.53 -15.83
N ASP A 190 6.96 -1.80 -14.80
CA ASP A 190 7.84 -0.97 -13.96
C ASP A 190 8.84 -1.86 -13.23
N ARG A 191 9.99 -1.27 -12.86
CA ARG A 191 11.02 -1.97 -12.10
C ARG A 191 11.18 -1.37 -10.72
N VAL A 192 11.37 -2.23 -9.72
CA VAL A 192 11.61 -1.86 -8.34
C VAL A 192 12.85 -2.55 -7.82
N ARG A 193 13.65 -1.84 -7.02
CA ARG A 193 14.78 -2.39 -6.28
C ARG A 193 14.62 -2.08 -4.80
N PHE A 194 14.78 -3.08 -3.96
CA PHE A 194 14.68 -2.94 -2.52
C PHE A 194 16.03 -2.58 -1.90
N TYR A 195 15.99 -1.71 -0.90
CA TYR A 195 17.15 -1.28 -0.13
C TYR A 195 16.90 -1.49 1.35
N PRO A 196 17.68 -2.34 2.04
CA PRO A 196 17.52 -2.52 3.47
C PRO A 196 17.99 -1.26 4.23
N VAL A 197 17.19 -0.84 5.20
CA VAL A 197 17.51 0.28 6.09
C VAL A 197 17.31 -0.13 7.53
N SER A 198 17.98 0.56 8.45
CA SER A 198 17.76 0.37 9.89
C SER A 198 16.44 1.02 10.34
N VAL A 199 15.95 0.61 11.50
CA VAL A 199 14.75 1.21 12.13
C VAL A 199 14.96 2.69 12.40
N GLU A 200 16.17 3.09 12.82
CA GLU A 200 16.53 4.49 13.05
C GLU A 200 16.47 5.31 11.76
N ALA A 201 16.95 4.75 10.64
CA ALA A 201 16.86 5.39 9.33
C ALA A 201 15.41 5.48 8.84
N CYS A 202 14.58 4.50 9.16
CA CYS A 202 13.14 4.53 8.90
C CYS A 202 12.48 5.72 9.64
N HIS A 203 12.73 5.87 10.95
CA HIS A 203 12.21 7.00 11.74
C HIS A 203 12.70 8.35 11.21
N ALA A 204 13.99 8.45 10.83
CA ALA A 204 14.53 9.67 10.25
C ALA A 204 13.87 10.04 8.93
N ALA A 205 13.58 9.05 8.08
CA ALA A 205 12.89 9.26 6.82
C ALA A 205 11.44 9.75 7.00
N MET A 206 10.72 9.22 7.98
CA MET A 206 9.36 9.67 8.33
C MET A 206 9.37 11.14 8.80
N ASN A 207 10.32 11.51 9.64
CA ASN A 207 10.44 12.87 10.16
C ASN A 207 10.88 13.89 9.09
N SER A 208 11.60 13.47 8.06
CA SER A 208 12.07 14.35 6.97
C SER A 208 11.01 14.66 5.92
N GLN A 209 9.96 13.86 5.83
CA GLN A 209 8.85 14.07 4.88
C GLN A 209 7.84 15.13 5.36
N GLY A 210 8.21 16.14 6.12
CA GLY A 210 7.45 17.33 6.45
C GLY A 210 5.92 17.19 6.59
N PRO A 211 5.18 18.25 6.95
CA PRO A 211 3.76 18.21 7.32
C PRO A 211 2.77 17.80 6.20
N LEU A 212 3.21 17.55 4.97
CA LEU A 212 2.33 17.10 3.88
C LEU A 212 1.81 15.66 4.09
N ASN A 213 2.59 14.80 4.74
CA ASN A 213 2.13 13.44 5.06
C ASN A 213 1.26 13.37 6.33
N THR A 214 1.43 14.31 7.26
CA THR A 214 0.59 14.41 8.45
C THR A 214 -0.79 14.98 8.16
N ARG A 215 -0.93 15.88 7.19
CA ARG A 215 -2.25 16.44 6.83
C ARG A 215 -3.23 15.43 6.24
N GLY A 216 -2.77 14.45 5.48
CA GLY A 216 -3.64 13.36 5.00
C GLY A 216 -4.12 12.45 6.13
N SER A 217 -3.26 12.20 7.12
CA SER A 217 -3.60 11.39 8.30
C SER A 217 -4.32 12.20 9.39
N GLU A 218 -4.10 13.50 9.50
CA GLU A 218 -4.84 14.40 10.40
C GLU A 218 -6.27 14.64 9.91
N LEU A 219 -6.48 14.85 8.61
CA LEU A 219 -7.84 14.93 8.05
C LEU A 219 -8.62 13.61 8.19
N ALA A 220 -7.91 12.47 8.22
CA ALA A 220 -8.52 11.17 8.54
C ALA A 220 -8.75 10.96 10.05
N ARG A 221 -8.03 11.71 10.92
CA ARG A 221 -8.15 11.63 12.39
C ARG A 221 -9.07 12.70 12.97
N GLU A 222 -9.29 13.82 12.31
CA GLU A 222 -10.24 14.86 12.72
C GLU A 222 -11.71 14.46 12.50
N GLY A 223 -11.98 13.34 11.81
CA GLY A 223 -13.23 12.60 11.92
C GLY A 223 -13.26 11.81 13.23
N THR A 224 -13.31 12.52 14.35
CA THR A 224 -13.22 12.00 15.71
C THR A 224 -14.28 10.94 15.96
N ILE A 225 -13.87 9.69 16.09
CA ILE A 225 -14.61 8.73 16.92
C ILE A 225 -14.32 9.14 18.36
N PRO A 226 -15.32 9.47 19.18
CA PRO A 226 -15.07 9.71 20.59
C PRO A 226 -14.52 8.42 21.21
N ASP A 227 -13.31 8.48 21.76
CA ASP A 227 -12.80 7.47 22.68
C ASP A 227 -13.72 7.47 23.92
N THR A 228 -14.74 6.67 23.90
CA THR A 228 -15.38 6.03 25.07
C THR A 228 -16.75 5.48 24.68
N VAL A 229 -16.80 4.27 24.16
CA VAL A 229 -17.95 3.41 24.41
C VAL A 229 -17.62 2.66 25.71
N ASN A 230 -18.13 3.14 26.81
CA ASN A 230 -18.05 2.45 28.08
C ASN A 230 -18.87 1.15 27.98
N ALA A 231 -18.29 0.05 28.43
CA ALA A 231 -18.93 -1.28 28.44
C ALA A 231 -20.23 -1.38 29.26
N SER A 232 -20.70 -0.27 29.82
CA SER A 232 -21.96 -0.14 30.58
C SER A 232 -23.18 0.23 29.72
N ASP A 233 -23.01 0.52 28.41
CA ASP A 233 -24.11 1.01 27.56
C ASP A 233 -24.74 -0.06 26.67
N VAL A 234 -24.48 -1.34 26.93
CA VAL A 234 -25.14 -2.45 26.25
C VAL A 234 -26.43 -2.82 27.04
N PRO A 235 -27.64 -2.62 26.48
CA PRO A 235 -28.86 -3.06 27.14
C PRO A 235 -28.92 -4.57 27.25
N PRO A 236 -29.45 -5.14 28.35
CA PRO A 236 -29.55 -6.58 28.50
C PRO A 236 -30.56 -7.17 27.50
N HIS A 237 -30.12 -8.21 26.79
CA HIS A 237 -31.01 -8.98 25.93
C HIS A 237 -32.14 -9.63 26.75
N SER A 238 -33.36 -9.26 26.43
CA SER A 238 -34.59 -9.99 26.81
C SER A 238 -34.97 -10.93 25.68
#